data_dd0a59e3b30c613aef08040ba9f31dc0
#
_entry.id   dd0a59e3b30c613aef08040ba9f31dc0
#
_cell.length_a   1.000
_cell.length_b   1.000
_cell.length_c   1.000
_cell.angle_alpha   90.00
_cell.angle_beta   90.00
_cell.angle_gamma   90.00
#
_symmetry.space_group_name_H-M   'P 1'
#
loop_
_entity.id
_entity.type
_entity.pdbx_description
1 polymer ?
#
loop_
_entity_poly.entity_id
_entity_poly.type
_entity_poly.pdbx_seq_one_letter_code
_entity_poly.pdbx_strand_id
1 'polypeptide(L)'
;MKEFIKTEVKAETAVLVGLITRTQDERKTAEYLDELEFLAETAGAVTVKRFTQRLDSPSSVTYVGKGKLEEIKCYIEAEEEAEREIGMVIFDDELSAKQLRNIEKELKVKILDRTSLILDIFAMRAQTANAKTQVELAQYRYMLPRLQRLWTHLERQDGGSGSGGGKGSVGLRGPGETQLEMDRRIILKRMELLK
;
A
#
# COMPACT_ATOMS: atom_id res chain seq x y z
N MET A 1 -38.85 21.76 10.03
CA MET A 1 -38.03 20.70 10.66
C MET A 1 -36.88 20.45 9.74
N LYS A 2 -35.64 20.73 10.16
CA LYS A 2 -34.45 20.35 9.40
C LYS A 2 -34.14 18.89 9.75
N GLU A 3 -34.32 18.00 8.79
CA GLU A 3 -33.85 16.62 8.90
C GLU A 3 -32.33 16.65 8.94
N PHE A 4 -31.76 16.20 10.06
CA PHE A 4 -30.34 15.91 10.15
C PHE A 4 -30.10 14.60 9.40
N ILE A 5 -29.53 14.69 8.22
CA ILE A 5 -28.98 13.53 7.52
C ILE A 5 -27.82 13.03 8.38
N LYS A 6 -28.07 11.99 9.17
CA LYS A 6 -26.98 11.21 9.79
C LYS A 6 -26.25 10.52 8.64
N THR A 7 -25.12 11.06 8.24
CA THR A 7 -24.17 10.30 7.40
C THR A 7 -23.60 9.22 8.31
N GLU A 8 -24.15 8.03 8.25
CA GLU A 8 -23.48 6.85 8.82
C GLU A 8 -22.15 6.72 8.09
N VAL A 9 -21.05 6.93 8.80
CA VAL A 9 -19.72 6.63 8.31
C VAL A 9 -19.66 5.09 8.24
N LYS A 10 -19.91 4.56 7.05
CA LYS A 10 -19.81 3.12 6.80
C LYS A 10 -18.36 2.72 7.08
N ALA A 11 -18.16 1.80 8.02
CA ALA A 11 -16.82 1.31 8.32
C ALA A 11 -16.21 0.69 7.06
N GLU A 12 -14.97 1.01 6.75
CA GLU A 12 -14.26 0.41 5.61
C GLU A 12 -14.02 -1.08 5.88
N THR A 13 -14.34 -1.91 4.91
CA THR A 13 -14.11 -3.36 5.01
C THR A 13 -12.68 -3.70 4.62
N ALA A 14 -12.06 -4.59 5.37
CA ALA A 14 -10.67 -5.00 5.17
C ALA A 14 -10.52 -6.52 5.00
N VAL A 15 -9.63 -6.89 4.09
CA VAL A 15 -9.12 -8.25 3.93
C VAL A 15 -7.69 -8.29 4.45
N LEU A 16 -7.34 -9.26 5.28
CA LEU A 16 -6.00 -9.43 5.82
C LEU A 16 -5.25 -10.54 5.09
N VAL A 17 -3.95 -10.33 4.84
CA VAL A 17 -3.10 -11.29 4.13
C VAL A 17 -1.81 -11.52 4.92
N GLY A 18 -1.54 -12.79 5.27
CA GLY A 18 -0.34 -13.20 5.97
C GLY A 18 0.40 -14.35 5.28
N LEU A 19 1.70 -14.48 5.55
CA LEU A 19 2.51 -15.60 5.06
C LEU A 19 2.95 -16.52 6.19
N ILE A 20 2.89 -17.81 5.91
CA ILE A 20 3.50 -18.85 6.71
C ILE A 20 4.85 -19.18 6.06
N THR A 21 5.95 -18.96 6.78
CA THR A 21 7.31 -19.14 6.28
C THR A 21 8.08 -20.15 7.14
N ARG A 22 9.33 -20.40 6.80
CA ARG A 22 10.21 -21.27 7.63
C ARG A 22 10.48 -20.69 9.03
N THR A 23 10.43 -19.37 9.17
CA THR A 23 10.70 -18.66 10.43
C THR A 23 9.42 -18.25 11.16
N GLN A 24 8.28 -18.34 10.49
CA GLN A 24 6.96 -17.93 10.98
C GLN A 24 5.95 -19.05 10.68
N ASP A 25 5.70 -19.90 11.67
CA ASP A 25 4.77 -21.00 11.56
C ASP A 25 3.29 -20.54 11.54
N GLU A 26 2.37 -21.48 11.38
CA GLU A 26 0.93 -21.18 11.33
C GLU A 26 0.42 -20.48 12.59
N ARG A 27 0.91 -20.89 13.75
CA ARG A 27 0.50 -20.32 15.04
C ARG A 27 0.92 -18.85 15.13
N LYS A 28 2.19 -18.56 14.85
CA LYS A 28 2.69 -17.17 14.84
C LYS A 28 1.99 -16.33 13.79
N THR A 29 1.73 -16.88 12.61
CA THR A 29 0.99 -16.18 11.56
C THR A 29 -0.43 -15.84 12.03
N ALA A 30 -1.11 -16.76 12.73
CA ALA A 30 -2.42 -16.49 13.30
C ALA A 30 -2.36 -15.38 14.37
N GLU A 31 -1.40 -15.46 15.31
CA GLU A 31 -1.17 -14.43 16.33
C GLU A 31 -0.90 -13.05 15.70
N TYR A 32 -0.11 -12.96 14.64
CA TYR A 32 0.17 -11.71 13.94
C TYR A 32 -1.04 -11.17 13.17
N LEU A 33 -1.86 -12.05 12.59
CA LEU A 33 -3.10 -11.64 11.94
C LEU A 33 -4.15 -11.18 12.97
N ASP A 34 -4.19 -11.78 14.17
CA ASP A 34 -5.04 -11.30 15.27
C ASP A 34 -4.63 -9.88 15.70
N GLU A 35 -3.33 -9.63 15.82
CA GLU A 35 -2.80 -8.29 16.10
C GLU A 35 -3.11 -7.30 14.97
N LEU A 36 -2.94 -7.72 13.71
CA LEU A 36 -3.24 -6.89 12.55
C LEU A 36 -4.72 -6.53 12.46
N GLU A 37 -5.61 -7.47 12.77
CA GLU A 37 -7.06 -7.22 12.85
C GLU A 37 -7.38 -6.18 13.93
N PHE A 38 -6.79 -6.31 15.11
CA PHE A 38 -6.95 -5.32 16.18
C PHE A 38 -6.45 -3.92 15.76
N LEU A 39 -5.35 -3.85 15.01
CA LEU A 39 -4.87 -2.59 14.43
C LEU A 39 -5.85 -2.03 13.39
N ALA A 40 -6.39 -2.88 12.51
CA ALA A 40 -7.38 -2.47 11.51
C ALA A 40 -8.66 -1.93 12.18
N GLU A 41 -9.17 -2.61 13.21
CA GLU A 41 -10.31 -2.14 14.01
C GLU A 41 -10.01 -0.80 14.68
N THR A 42 -8.80 -0.62 15.22
CA THR A 42 -8.34 0.64 15.80
C THR A 42 -8.32 1.77 14.77
N ALA A 43 -8.08 1.45 13.50
CA ALA A 43 -8.18 2.38 12.37
C ALA A 43 -9.62 2.59 11.87
N GLY A 44 -10.60 1.91 12.43
CA GLY A 44 -12.01 2.01 12.04
C GLY A 44 -12.43 1.10 10.90
N ALA A 45 -11.59 0.12 10.53
CA ALA A 45 -11.92 -0.88 9.53
C ALA A 45 -12.54 -2.13 10.17
N VAL A 46 -13.30 -2.89 9.38
CA VAL A 46 -13.89 -4.18 9.78
C VAL A 46 -13.27 -5.28 8.94
N THR A 47 -12.62 -6.24 9.58
CA THR A 47 -12.04 -7.40 8.89
C THR A 47 -13.14 -8.39 8.50
N VAL A 48 -13.23 -8.69 7.20
CA VAL A 48 -14.24 -9.61 6.66
C VAL A 48 -13.64 -10.95 6.24
N LYS A 49 -12.34 -11.00 5.94
CA LYS A 49 -11.66 -12.23 5.50
C LYS A 49 -10.17 -12.17 5.81
N ARG A 50 -9.59 -13.33 6.12
CA ARG A 50 -8.14 -13.52 6.24
C ARG A 50 -7.67 -14.53 5.19
N PHE A 51 -6.58 -14.24 4.51
CA PHE A 51 -5.89 -15.16 3.61
C PHE A 51 -4.51 -15.46 4.13
N THR A 52 -4.12 -16.71 4.05
CA THR A 52 -2.77 -17.15 4.37
C THR A 52 -2.20 -17.99 3.21
N GLN A 53 -0.90 -17.95 3.05
CA GLN A 53 -0.19 -18.80 2.11
C GLN A 53 1.11 -19.29 2.74
N ARG A 54 1.45 -20.55 2.48
CA ARG A 54 2.77 -21.10 2.86
C ARG A 54 3.75 -20.88 1.72
N LEU A 55 4.81 -20.13 1.99
CA LEU A 55 5.93 -19.90 1.08
C LEU A 55 7.23 -19.93 1.88
N ASP A 56 8.34 -20.38 1.27
CA ASP A 56 9.67 -20.32 1.91
C ASP A 56 10.12 -18.88 2.14
N SER A 57 9.75 -17.97 1.25
CA SER A 57 10.01 -16.54 1.32
C SER A 57 8.94 -15.75 0.54
N PRO A 58 8.70 -14.48 0.90
CA PRO A 58 7.77 -13.62 0.16
C PRO A 58 8.16 -13.50 -1.32
N SER A 59 7.18 -13.52 -2.21
CA SER A 59 7.41 -13.23 -3.63
C SER A 59 7.95 -11.80 -3.80
N SER A 60 9.04 -11.64 -4.53
CA SER A 60 9.62 -10.33 -4.83
C SER A 60 8.74 -9.46 -5.76
N VAL A 61 7.69 -10.04 -6.35
CA VAL A 61 6.80 -9.37 -7.30
C VAL A 61 5.50 -8.95 -6.65
N THR A 62 4.87 -9.83 -5.86
CA THR A 62 3.49 -9.67 -5.36
C THR A 62 3.32 -10.08 -3.90
N TYR A 63 4.41 -10.28 -3.14
CA TYR A 63 4.43 -10.77 -1.76
C TYR A 63 3.88 -12.20 -1.62
N VAL A 64 2.66 -12.47 -2.11
CA VAL A 64 2.08 -13.81 -2.24
C VAL A 64 2.31 -14.39 -3.64
N GLY A 65 2.10 -15.67 -3.83
CA GLY A 65 2.13 -16.30 -5.15
C GLY A 65 0.98 -15.85 -6.05
N LYS A 66 1.14 -15.99 -7.37
CA LYS A 66 0.11 -15.58 -8.35
C LYS A 66 -1.26 -16.21 -8.10
N GLY A 67 -1.31 -17.51 -7.80
CA GLY A 67 -2.57 -18.22 -7.53
C GLY A 67 -3.29 -17.68 -6.30
N LYS A 68 -2.54 -17.30 -5.25
CA LYS A 68 -3.13 -16.69 -4.06
C LYS A 68 -3.63 -15.27 -4.34
N LEU A 69 -2.89 -14.51 -5.14
CA LEU A 69 -3.33 -13.17 -5.55
C LEU A 69 -4.62 -13.23 -6.37
N GLU A 70 -4.73 -14.20 -7.27
CA GLU A 70 -5.95 -14.44 -8.06
C GLU A 70 -7.12 -14.88 -7.17
N GLU A 71 -6.87 -15.74 -6.17
CA GLU A 71 -7.89 -16.13 -5.16
C GLU A 71 -8.43 -14.90 -4.41
N ILE A 72 -7.55 -13.99 -3.99
CA ILE A 72 -7.94 -12.75 -3.32
C ILE A 72 -8.75 -11.87 -4.27
N LYS A 73 -8.34 -11.74 -5.53
CA LYS A 73 -9.04 -10.98 -6.56
C LYS A 73 -10.44 -11.52 -6.81
N CYS A 74 -10.57 -12.83 -7.04
CA CYS A 74 -11.88 -13.47 -7.23
C CYS A 74 -12.79 -13.27 -6.02
N TYR A 75 -12.24 -13.28 -4.80
CA TYR A 75 -13.02 -13.00 -3.59
C TYR A 75 -13.53 -11.56 -3.59
N ILE A 76 -12.69 -10.58 -3.92
CA ILE A 76 -13.08 -9.16 -3.98
C ILE A 76 -14.18 -8.95 -5.02
N GLU A 77 -14.00 -9.51 -6.22
CA GLU A 77 -14.98 -9.41 -7.31
C GLU A 77 -16.32 -10.07 -6.93
N ALA A 78 -16.31 -11.23 -6.26
CA ALA A 78 -17.52 -11.89 -5.79
C ALA A 78 -18.25 -11.10 -4.68
N GLU A 79 -17.52 -10.43 -3.79
CA GLU A 79 -18.12 -9.56 -2.78
C GLU A 79 -18.73 -8.29 -3.42
N GLU A 80 -18.05 -7.72 -4.42
CA GLU A 80 -18.57 -6.57 -5.18
C GLU A 80 -19.86 -6.92 -5.94
N GLU A 81 -19.92 -8.09 -6.59
CA GLU A 81 -21.13 -8.60 -7.23
C GLU A 81 -22.29 -8.81 -6.23
N ALA A 82 -21.97 -9.11 -4.97
CA ALA A 82 -22.93 -9.24 -3.89
C ALA A 82 -23.26 -7.91 -3.17
N GLU A 83 -22.90 -6.77 -3.76
CA GLU A 83 -23.07 -5.42 -3.21
C GLU A 83 -22.37 -5.20 -1.85
N ARG A 84 -21.30 -5.97 -1.58
CA ARG A 84 -20.44 -5.85 -0.41
C ARG A 84 -19.05 -5.38 -0.83
N GLU A 85 -18.83 -4.10 -0.80
CA GLU A 85 -17.57 -3.50 -1.23
C GLU A 85 -16.44 -3.84 -0.25
N ILE A 86 -15.31 -4.29 -0.80
CA ILE A 86 -14.06 -4.45 -0.05
C ILE A 86 -13.25 -3.14 -0.21
N GLY A 87 -13.12 -2.39 0.87
CA GLY A 87 -12.44 -1.09 0.86
C GLY A 87 -10.92 -1.21 0.76
N MET A 88 -10.32 -2.22 1.39
CA MET A 88 -8.87 -2.37 1.43
C MET A 88 -8.39 -3.81 1.64
N VAL A 89 -7.14 -4.05 1.25
CA VAL A 89 -6.39 -5.27 1.59
C VAL A 89 -5.15 -4.88 2.38
N ILE A 90 -4.94 -5.51 3.53
CA ILE A 90 -3.84 -5.20 4.45
C ILE A 90 -2.90 -6.41 4.53
N PHE A 91 -1.63 -6.22 4.26
CA PHE A 91 -0.59 -7.23 4.34
C PHE A 91 0.14 -7.14 5.68
N ASP A 92 0.37 -8.30 6.28
CA ASP A 92 1.00 -8.42 7.62
C ASP A 92 2.51 -8.20 7.63
N ASP A 93 3.07 -7.66 6.58
CA ASP A 93 4.49 -7.38 6.47
C ASP A 93 4.69 -6.09 5.67
N GLU A 94 5.92 -5.59 5.64
CA GLU A 94 6.26 -4.42 4.85
C GLU A 94 6.38 -4.77 3.36
N LEU A 95 5.63 -4.08 2.52
CA LEU A 95 5.66 -4.24 1.07
C LEU A 95 6.74 -3.34 0.44
N SER A 96 7.49 -3.88 -0.49
CA SER A 96 8.34 -3.06 -1.36
C SER A 96 7.47 -2.24 -2.33
N ALA A 97 8.01 -1.13 -2.84
CA ALA A 97 7.31 -0.29 -3.82
C ALA A 97 6.85 -1.08 -5.07
N LYS A 98 7.64 -2.07 -5.49
CA LYS A 98 7.31 -2.95 -6.63
C LYS A 98 6.14 -3.86 -6.30
N GLN A 99 6.16 -4.50 -5.12
CA GLN A 99 5.06 -5.36 -4.68
C GLN A 99 3.77 -4.57 -4.55
N LEU A 100 3.80 -3.44 -3.85
CA LEU A 100 2.63 -2.56 -3.66
C LEU A 100 1.98 -2.22 -5.00
N ARG A 101 2.76 -1.68 -5.94
CA ARG A 101 2.27 -1.30 -7.28
C ARG A 101 1.66 -2.47 -8.06
N ASN A 102 2.33 -3.64 -8.03
CA ASN A 102 1.83 -4.81 -8.75
C ASN A 102 0.53 -5.33 -8.15
N ILE A 103 0.42 -5.35 -6.82
CA ILE A 103 -0.78 -5.77 -6.11
C ILE A 103 -1.93 -4.79 -6.37
N GLU A 104 -1.69 -3.48 -6.25
CA GLU A 104 -2.71 -2.44 -6.55
C GLU A 104 -3.25 -2.56 -7.97
N LYS A 105 -2.37 -2.81 -8.95
CA LYS A 105 -2.75 -2.99 -10.35
C LYS A 105 -3.67 -4.19 -10.56
N GLU A 106 -3.43 -5.28 -9.84
CA GLU A 106 -4.21 -6.52 -9.96
C GLU A 106 -5.52 -6.48 -9.17
N LEU A 107 -5.48 -6.00 -7.94
CA LEU A 107 -6.63 -6.03 -7.03
C LEU A 107 -7.54 -4.80 -7.19
N LYS A 108 -7.02 -3.67 -7.65
CA LYS A 108 -7.76 -2.40 -7.87
C LYS A 108 -8.47 -1.83 -6.63
N VAL A 109 -8.03 -2.22 -5.46
CA VAL A 109 -8.48 -1.71 -4.16
C VAL A 109 -7.31 -1.08 -3.41
N LYS A 110 -7.60 -0.33 -2.35
CA LYS A 110 -6.57 0.27 -1.50
C LYS A 110 -5.72 -0.83 -0.86
N ILE A 111 -4.40 -0.74 -1.02
CA ILE A 111 -3.44 -1.68 -0.44
C ILE A 111 -2.68 -0.99 0.68
N LEU A 112 -2.68 -1.61 1.84
CA LEU A 112 -1.87 -1.19 2.98
C LEU A 112 -0.93 -2.32 3.38
N ASP A 113 0.19 -1.95 3.95
CA ASP A 113 1.04 -2.84 4.72
C ASP A 113 0.97 -2.48 6.21
N ARG A 114 1.53 -3.32 7.06
CA ARG A 114 1.49 -3.13 8.52
C ARG A 114 2.01 -1.74 8.93
N THR A 115 3.10 -1.28 8.34
CA THR A 115 3.71 0.01 8.67
C THR A 115 2.83 1.18 8.24
N SER A 116 2.23 1.15 7.04
CA SER A 116 1.29 2.16 6.58
C SER A 116 0.07 2.25 7.49
N LEU A 117 -0.50 1.11 7.88
CA LEU A 117 -1.64 1.06 8.81
C LEU A 117 -1.32 1.71 10.16
N ILE A 118 -0.15 1.38 10.74
CA ILE A 118 0.30 1.97 12.01
C ILE A 118 0.49 3.49 11.87
N LEU A 119 1.07 3.96 10.77
CA LEU A 119 1.24 5.39 10.50
C LEU A 119 -0.11 6.11 10.36
N ASP A 120 -1.10 5.47 9.72
CA ASP A 120 -2.46 6.00 9.60
C ASP A 120 -3.14 6.10 10.97
N ILE A 121 -2.98 5.09 11.85
CA ILE A 121 -3.48 5.13 13.23
C ILE A 121 -2.86 6.29 13.99
N PHE A 122 -1.54 6.48 13.88
CA PHE A 122 -0.87 7.63 14.52
C PHE A 122 -1.38 8.96 13.97
N ALA A 123 -1.61 9.07 12.67
CA ALA A 123 -2.15 10.28 12.05
C ALA A 123 -3.55 10.63 12.59
N MET A 124 -4.42 9.64 12.74
CA MET A 124 -5.76 9.83 13.33
C MET A 124 -5.71 10.21 14.82
N ARG A 125 -4.74 9.68 15.57
CA ARG A 125 -4.61 9.91 17.01
C ARG A 125 -3.82 11.16 17.36
N ALA A 126 -3.05 11.74 16.45
CA ALA A 126 -2.25 12.94 16.66
C ALA A 126 -3.15 14.17 16.84
N GLN A 127 -3.23 14.71 18.06
CA GLN A 127 -4.05 15.88 18.37
C GLN A 127 -3.24 17.18 18.44
N THR A 128 -2.01 17.12 18.95
CA THR A 128 -1.15 18.30 19.04
C THR A 128 -0.46 18.64 17.73
N ALA A 129 -0.12 19.89 17.50
CA ALA A 129 0.62 20.32 16.31
C ALA A 129 1.95 19.57 16.16
N ASN A 130 2.69 19.39 17.27
CA ASN A 130 3.94 18.65 17.26
C ASN A 130 3.74 17.17 16.90
N ALA A 131 2.72 16.50 17.47
CA ALA A 131 2.40 15.11 17.13
C ALA A 131 2.06 14.96 15.65
N LYS A 132 1.21 15.85 15.10
CA LYS A 132 0.86 15.87 13.68
C LYS A 132 2.09 16.03 12.79
N THR A 133 2.97 16.97 13.12
CA THR A 133 4.23 17.19 12.39
C THR A 133 5.13 15.97 12.42
N GLN A 134 5.27 15.30 13.58
CA GLN A 134 6.10 14.10 13.71
C GLN A 134 5.55 12.92 12.90
N VAL A 135 4.24 12.73 12.92
CA VAL A 135 3.59 11.66 12.14
C VAL A 135 3.69 11.95 10.64
N GLU A 136 3.42 13.18 10.22
CA GLU A 136 3.57 13.60 8.82
C GLU A 136 5.01 13.37 8.32
N LEU A 137 6.01 13.73 9.13
CA LEU A 137 7.40 13.49 8.80
C LEU A 137 7.71 11.98 8.70
N ALA A 138 7.15 11.16 9.58
CA ALA A 138 7.32 9.70 9.54
C ALA A 138 6.69 9.11 8.27
N GLN A 139 5.48 9.53 7.89
CA GLN A 139 4.82 9.12 6.65
C GLN A 139 5.66 9.48 5.42
N TYR A 140 6.19 10.70 5.33
CA TYR A 140 7.08 11.09 4.22
C TYR A 140 8.37 10.27 4.17
N ARG A 141 9.00 9.99 5.31
CA ARG A 141 10.19 9.14 5.39
C ARG A 141 9.90 7.71 4.91
N TYR A 142 8.72 7.21 5.21
CA TYR A 142 8.30 5.88 4.77
C TYR A 142 7.98 5.84 3.25
N MET A 143 7.33 6.86 2.73
CA MET A 143 6.96 6.96 1.31
C MET A 143 8.15 7.26 0.40
N LEU A 144 9.09 8.12 0.82
CA LEU A 144 10.16 8.62 -0.03
C LEU A 144 11.04 7.52 -0.66
N PRO A 145 11.54 6.49 0.07
CA PRO A 145 12.30 5.41 -0.53
C PRO A 145 11.49 4.56 -1.53
N ARG A 146 10.17 4.49 -1.34
CA ARG A 146 9.26 3.78 -2.24
C ARG A 146 9.12 4.51 -3.57
N LEU A 147 8.95 5.80 -3.54
CA LEU A 147 8.92 6.65 -4.73
C LEU A 147 10.25 6.64 -5.49
N GLN A 148 11.38 6.67 -4.79
CA GLN A 148 12.72 6.62 -5.41
C GLN A 148 12.97 5.31 -6.15
N ARG A 149 12.55 4.17 -5.59
CA ARG A 149 12.68 2.86 -6.25
C ARG A 149 11.77 2.71 -7.46
N LEU A 150 10.61 3.35 -7.46
CA LEU A 150 9.74 3.44 -8.64
C LEU A 150 10.41 4.23 -9.77
N TRP A 151 11.06 5.32 -9.44
CA TRP A 151 11.81 6.16 -10.36
C TRP A 151 12.92 5.39 -11.09
N THR A 152 13.82 4.76 -10.35
CA THR A 152 14.93 3.99 -10.93
C THR A 152 14.47 2.81 -11.79
N HIS A 153 13.27 2.29 -11.56
CA HIS A 153 12.71 1.22 -12.39
C HIS A 153 12.15 1.75 -13.71
N LEU A 154 11.50 2.92 -13.69
CA LEU A 154 10.98 3.56 -14.90
C LEU A 154 12.12 4.00 -15.82
N GLU A 155 13.19 4.61 -15.29
CA GLU A 155 14.38 4.97 -16.05
C GLU A 155 15.03 3.75 -16.75
N ARG A 156 15.07 2.59 -16.10
CA ARG A 156 15.60 1.34 -16.67
C ARG A 156 14.69 0.75 -17.75
N GLN A 157 13.38 0.98 -17.67
CA GLN A 157 12.41 0.46 -18.63
C GLN A 157 12.42 1.29 -19.92
N ASP A 158 12.61 2.59 -19.84
CA ASP A 158 12.75 3.49 -20.99
C ASP A 158 14.13 3.40 -21.66
N GLY A 159 15.19 3.02 -20.91
CA GLY A 159 16.54 2.86 -21.44
C GLY A 159 16.77 1.54 -22.23
N GLY A 160 15.82 0.63 -22.24
CA GLY A 160 15.98 -0.74 -22.78
C GLY A 160 15.53 -0.96 -24.22
N SER A 161 15.00 0.03 -24.93
CA SER A 161 14.52 -0.12 -26.31
C SER A 161 15.14 0.93 -27.24
N GLY A 162 16.34 0.63 -27.76
CA GLY A 162 16.93 1.54 -28.74
C GLY A 162 18.33 1.14 -29.21
N SER A 163 18.46 -0.04 -29.85
CA SER A 163 19.57 -0.25 -30.81
C SER A 163 19.17 0.36 -32.15
N GLY A 164 19.70 1.54 -32.46
CA GLY A 164 19.50 2.17 -33.77
C GLY A 164 20.02 3.61 -33.76
N GLY A 165 21.20 3.85 -34.34
CA GLY A 165 21.87 5.13 -34.40
C GLY A 165 21.02 6.24 -35.00
N GLY A 166 21.07 7.41 -34.34
CA GLY A 166 20.52 8.67 -34.87
C GLY A 166 20.88 9.80 -33.92
N LYS A 167 21.70 10.73 -34.41
CA LYS A 167 22.06 11.98 -33.73
C LYS A 167 20.83 12.79 -33.35
N GLY A 168 20.78 13.23 -32.09
CA GLY A 168 20.02 14.42 -31.69
C GLY A 168 18.56 14.14 -31.37
N SER A 169 18.26 13.57 -30.21
CA SER A 169 16.97 13.74 -29.57
C SER A 169 17.19 14.30 -28.18
N VAL A 170 16.81 15.55 -27.99
CA VAL A 170 16.56 16.15 -26.69
C VAL A 170 15.48 15.29 -26.05
N GLY A 171 15.84 14.55 -24.97
CA GLY A 171 14.98 13.57 -24.33
C GLY A 171 13.62 14.15 -23.97
N LEU A 172 12.61 13.69 -24.67
CA LEU A 172 11.21 13.81 -24.28
C LEU A 172 11.01 12.96 -23.01
N ARG A 173 11.21 13.60 -21.84
CA ARG A 173 10.77 13.05 -20.56
C ARG A 173 9.26 12.84 -20.66
N GLY A 174 8.83 11.60 -20.49
CA GLY A 174 7.40 11.29 -20.50
C GLY A 174 6.64 12.01 -19.37
N PRO A 175 5.34 12.31 -19.54
CA PRO A 175 4.55 13.07 -18.56
C PRO A 175 4.49 12.42 -17.17
N GLY A 176 4.69 11.10 -17.06
CA GLY A 176 4.74 10.38 -15.78
C GLY A 176 6.05 10.58 -15.02
N GLU A 177 7.16 10.79 -15.71
CA GLU A 177 8.48 11.06 -15.10
C GLU A 177 8.52 12.41 -14.42
N THR A 178 7.98 13.43 -15.07
CA THR A 178 7.89 14.79 -14.52
C THR A 178 6.98 14.86 -13.30
N GLN A 179 5.91 14.07 -13.25
CA GLN A 179 5.00 14.03 -12.12
C GLN A 179 5.68 13.43 -10.88
N LEU A 180 6.34 12.27 -11.02
CA LEU A 180 7.05 11.62 -9.91
C LEU A 180 8.24 12.47 -9.39
N GLU A 181 8.95 13.17 -10.26
CA GLU A 181 10.04 14.07 -9.87
C GLU A 181 9.50 15.29 -9.12
N MET A 182 8.36 15.80 -9.54
CA MET A 182 7.66 16.90 -8.88
C MET A 182 7.18 16.47 -7.50
N ASP A 183 6.55 15.30 -7.39
CA ASP A 183 6.07 14.74 -6.13
C ASP A 183 7.22 14.52 -5.15
N ARG A 184 8.34 13.95 -5.61
CA ARG A 184 9.56 13.81 -4.80
C ARG A 184 10.07 15.16 -4.29
N ARG A 185 10.14 16.17 -5.14
CA ARG A 185 10.62 17.50 -4.77
C ARG A 185 9.69 18.18 -3.76
N ILE A 186 8.38 18.00 -3.92
CA ILE A 186 7.36 18.49 -2.97
C ILE A 186 7.56 17.82 -1.61
N ILE A 187 7.71 16.50 -1.57
CA ILE A 187 7.90 15.72 -0.34
C ILE A 187 9.20 16.16 0.35
N LEU A 188 10.33 16.27 -0.36
CA LEU A 188 11.60 16.71 0.21
C LEU A 188 11.49 18.11 0.81
N LYS A 189 10.88 19.05 0.08
CA LYS A 189 10.66 20.43 0.57
C LYS A 189 9.77 20.43 1.80
N ARG A 190 8.71 19.59 1.84
CA ARG A 190 7.84 19.47 3.00
C ARG A 190 8.56 18.90 4.21
N MET A 191 9.38 17.85 4.00
CA MET A 191 10.21 17.27 5.06
C MET A 191 11.21 18.28 5.66
N GLU A 192 11.72 19.19 4.84
CA GLU A 192 12.63 20.24 5.29
C GLU A 192 11.95 21.30 6.15
N LEU A 193 10.70 21.63 5.80
CA LEU A 193 9.85 22.54 6.57
C LEU A 193 9.35 21.95 7.90
N LEU A 194 9.32 20.63 8.03
CA LEU A 194 8.87 19.93 9.23
C LEU A 194 9.99 19.58 10.22
N LYS A 195 11.25 19.88 9.90
CA LYS A 195 12.42 19.72 10.80
C LYS A 195 12.60 20.91 11.73
#